data_117d2f67b300c6d3d1b89ccb744d5ef0
#
_entry.id   117d2f67b300c6d3d1b89ccb744d5ef0
#
_cell.length_a   1.000
_cell.length_b   1.000
_cell.length_c   1.000
_cell.angle_alpha   90.00
_cell.angle_beta   90.00
_cell.angle_gamma   90.00
#
_symmetry.space_group_name_H-M   'P 1'
#
loop_
_entity.id
_entity.type
_entity.pdbx_description
1 polymer ?
#
loop_
_entity_poly.entity_id
_entity_poly.type
_entity_poly.pdbx_seq_one_letter_code
_entity_poly.pdbx_strand_id
1 'polypeptide(L)'
;MDENVHEGWNYYNWEDLSDQPRFRFYRFHATQVGACAINEITFTGIETIDSEEPTHSCTAKLFTGEIEISLNPVEYVGSLTPSLVAVNPRFGSVEGGTEITFTGEQFSSDTSLYTITIDGINCPVSAATSTSVTCTTGSRPGLVETSLEIYIEGSGLVSNRGIVFRYASFWSADSTWGGEFAPMHLESIYVPKGLNLLVDVDSTPELMAVIVEGSLIFAPDDDPNHHRSFDAHYVFVNGGVMEVGTVEFPYTSKITITMYGTVEDPYLPVYGNKVIGVRLGTLDMHGPVRTPTWTELEYTVEPGADTITVRSEVDWQVGEQIVVATTSFDPRGGEKRTILSIDSTKKIITLDQKLDNKHFAET
;
A
#
# COMPACT_ATOMS: atom_id res chain seq x y z
N MET A 1 -13.59 -31.15 -0.05
CA MET A 1 -13.10 -31.83 -1.26
C MET A 1 -13.85 -31.22 -2.42
N ASP A 2 -13.30 -30.20 -3.00
CA ASP A 2 -13.79 -29.61 -4.24
C ASP A 2 -12.70 -29.81 -5.29
N GLU A 3 -13.00 -30.75 -6.20
CA GLU A 3 -12.12 -31.07 -7.32
C GLU A 3 -12.29 -30.02 -8.41
N ASN A 4 -11.40 -29.03 -8.44
CA ASN A 4 -11.10 -28.29 -9.66
C ASN A 4 -9.67 -28.59 -10.07
N VAL A 5 -9.53 -29.67 -10.84
CA VAL A 5 -8.31 -30.05 -11.52
C VAL A 5 -8.16 -29.13 -12.73
N HIS A 6 -7.39 -28.08 -12.61
CA HIS A 6 -6.72 -27.48 -13.76
C HIS A 6 -5.36 -28.14 -13.88
N GLU A 7 -5.02 -28.61 -15.06
CA GLU A 7 -3.83 -29.37 -15.39
C GLU A 7 -2.60 -28.89 -14.62
N GLY A 8 -2.20 -29.70 -13.61
CA GLY A 8 -0.89 -29.62 -13.00
C GLY A 8 -0.76 -28.96 -11.61
N TRP A 9 -1.80 -28.39 -10.99
CA TRP A 9 -1.62 -27.69 -9.73
C TRP A 9 -2.79 -27.88 -8.76
N ASN A 10 -2.54 -28.40 -7.54
CA ASN A 10 -3.46 -28.34 -6.42
C ASN A 10 -3.11 -27.15 -5.52
N TYR A 11 -4.04 -26.22 -5.35
CA TYR A 11 -3.96 -25.16 -4.36
C TYR A 11 -4.64 -25.64 -3.07
N TYR A 12 -3.90 -25.63 -1.96
CA TYR A 12 -4.50 -25.77 -0.63
C TYR A 12 -4.79 -24.37 -0.07
N ASN A 13 -6.06 -24.12 0.22
CA ASN A 13 -6.48 -22.93 0.96
C ASN A 13 -6.38 -23.26 2.45
N TRP A 14 -5.51 -22.57 3.17
CA TRP A 14 -5.34 -22.74 4.60
C TRP A 14 -6.11 -21.64 5.32
N GLU A 15 -7.38 -21.88 5.61
CA GLU A 15 -8.12 -21.12 6.61
C GLU A 15 -7.78 -21.70 7.98
N ASP A 16 -7.16 -20.87 8.81
CA ASP A 16 -6.88 -21.14 10.24
C ASP A 16 -5.45 -21.59 10.60
N LEU A 17 -4.46 -20.68 10.40
CA LEU A 17 -3.13 -20.84 10.99
C LEU A 17 -2.66 -19.52 11.66
N SER A 18 -3.52 -18.90 12.48
CA SER A 18 -3.17 -17.66 13.18
C SER A 18 -2.07 -17.80 14.24
N ASP A 19 -1.72 -19.04 14.63
CA ASP A 19 -0.76 -19.34 15.72
C ASP A 19 0.44 -20.21 15.30
N GLN A 20 0.71 -20.38 14.00
CA GLN A 20 1.84 -21.19 13.54
C GLN A 20 2.90 -20.30 12.88
N PRO A 21 4.21 -20.63 13.03
CA PRO A 21 5.27 -19.90 12.35
C PRO A 21 5.04 -19.89 10.83
N ARG A 22 5.22 -18.72 10.21
CA ARG A 22 4.91 -18.48 8.79
C ARG A 22 5.85 -19.29 7.91
N PHE A 23 5.37 -20.36 7.30
CA PHE A 23 6.11 -21.12 6.31
C PHE A 23 6.07 -20.38 4.96
N ARG A 24 7.23 -20.36 4.26
CA ARG A 24 7.32 -19.83 2.89
C ARG A 24 7.11 -20.99 1.92
N PHE A 25 6.34 -20.71 0.85
CA PHE A 25 6.07 -21.66 -0.20
C PHE A 25 7.26 -21.73 -1.17
N TYR A 26 7.67 -22.93 -1.52
CA TYR A 26 8.64 -23.19 -2.58
C TYR A 26 7.90 -23.75 -3.80
N ARG A 27 8.16 -23.16 -4.98
CA ARG A 27 7.63 -23.66 -6.24
C ARG A 27 8.66 -24.61 -6.85
N PHE A 28 8.34 -25.90 -6.98
CA PHE A 28 9.15 -26.82 -7.73
C PHE A 28 8.69 -26.85 -9.19
N HIS A 29 9.61 -26.55 -10.11
CA HIS A 29 9.42 -26.76 -11.53
C HIS A 29 9.96 -28.13 -11.90
N ALA A 30 9.09 -29.08 -12.23
CA ALA A 30 9.49 -30.32 -12.85
C ALA A 30 9.55 -30.11 -14.38
N THR A 31 10.77 -30.06 -14.93
CA THR A 31 10.99 -29.81 -16.37
C THR A 31 10.92 -31.02 -17.27
N GLN A 32 10.73 -32.22 -16.73
CA GLN A 32 10.46 -33.42 -17.54
C GLN A 32 9.53 -34.39 -16.82
N VAL A 33 8.41 -34.67 -17.44
CA VAL A 33 7.46 -35.67 -17.02
C VAL A 33 7.72 -36.96 -17.79
N GLY A 34 8.46 -37.86 -17.17
CA GLY A 34 8.38 -39.27 -17.51
C GLY A 34 7.59 -39.96 -16.40
N ALA A 35 6.34 -40.26 -16.67
CA ALA A 35 5.47 -41.26 -16.01
C ALA A 35 5.41 -41.34 -14.47
N CYS A 36 5.77 -40.34 -13.71
CA CYS A 36 5.61 -40.30 -12.24
C CYS A 36 4.63 -39.21 -11.83
N ALA A 37 3.43 -39.60 -11.36
CA ALA A 37 2.50 -38.68 -10.72
C ALA A 37 3.04 -38.39 -9.29
N ILE A 38 3.25 -37.11 -8.99
CA ILE A 38 3.53 -36.65 -7.62
C ILE A 38 2.18 -36.50 -6.94
N ASN A 39 1.87 -37.34 -5.96
CA ASN A 39 0.59 -37.29 -5.27
C ASN A 39 0.58 -36.35 -4.08
N GLU A 40 1.72 -36.16 -3.41
CA GLU A 40 1.82 -35.29 -2.22
C GLU A 40 3.26 -34.86 -1.98
N ILE A 41 3.44 -33.59 -1.60
CA ILE A 41 4.71 -33.07 -1.06
C ILE A 41 4.41 -32.50 0.32
N THR A 42 5.02 -33.08 1.36
CA THR A 42 4.90 -32.58 2.72
C THR A 42 6.22 -31.95 3.16
N PHE A 43 6.14 -30.74 3.69
CA PHE A 43 7.28 -30.07 4.30
C PHE A 43 7.12 -30.13 5.82
N THR A 44 8.11 -30.65 6.50
CA THR A 44 8.22 -30.56 7.96
C THR A 44 9.43 -29.72 8.30
N GLY A 45 9.20 -28.57 8.95
CA GLY A 45 10.25 -27.68 9.43
C GLY A 45 10.43 -27.83 10.94
N ILE A 46 11.67 -27.85 11.41
CA ILE A 46 12.01 -27.70 12.83
C ILE A 46 12.72 -26.35 12.94
N GLU A 47 12.14 -25.45 13.73
CA GLU A 47 12.79 -24.20 14.09
C GLU A 47 13.78 -24.50 15.23
N THR A 48 15.07 -24.45 14.93
CA THR A 48 16.10 -24.45 15.97
C THR A 48 16.45 -22.99 16.25
N ILE A 49 15.94 -22.48 17.35
CA ILE A 49 16.35 -21.16 17.87
C ILE A 49 17.70 -21.36 18.56
N ASP A 50 18.77 -21.22 17.80
CA ASP A 50 20.10 -21.06 18.40
C ASP A 50 20.61 -19.65 18.11
N SER A 51 21.27 -19.06 19.05
CA SER A 51 21.35 -17.66 19.41
C SER A 51 22.13 -16.72 18.47
N GLU A 52 22.51 -17.09 17.27
CA GLU A 52 23.27 -16.16 16.39
C GLU A 52 22.78 -16.04 14.94
N GLU A 53 22.07 -17.03 14.37
CA GLU A 53 21.36 -16.88 13.09
C GLU A 53 20.27 -17.96 12.95
N PRO A 54 19.03 -17.62 12.61
CA PRO A 54 17.99 -18.63 12.41
C PRO A 54 18.26 -19.41 11.12
N THR A 55 18.81 -20.60 11.27
CA THR A 55 18.87 -21.59 10.20
C THR A 55 17.61 -22.45 10.25
N HIS A 56 16.87 -22.48 9.16
CA HIS A 56 15.72 -23.37 9.03
C HIS A 56 16.11 -24.56 8.16
N SER A 57 16.04 -25.77 8.72
CA SER A 57 16.23 -27.00 7.94
C SER A 57 14.87 -27.53 7.50
N CYS A 58 14.65 -27.60 6.20
CA CYS A 58 13.42 -28.14 5.61
C CYS A 58 13.73 -29.49 4.97
N THR A 59 13.01 -30.55 5.38
CA THR A 59 13.04 -31.82 4.70
C THR A 59 11.88 -31.94 3.74
N ALA A 60 12.14 -32.06 2.45
CA ALA A 60 11.11 -32.33 1.45
C ALA A 60 10.93 -33.84 1.30
N LYS A 61 9.71 -34.31 1.40
CA LYS A 61 9.32 -35.70 1.16
C LYS A 61 8.47 -35.78 -0.09
N LEU A 62 8.84 -36.61 -1.01
CA LEU A 62 8.08 -36.88 -2.23
C LEU A 62 7.33 -38.20 -2.05
N PHE A 63 6.02 -38.18 -2.29
CA PHE A 63 5.21 -39.41 -2.25
C PHE A 63 4.74 -39.77 -3.65
N THR A 64 4.95 -41.02 -4.05
CA THR A 64 4.37 -41.59 -5.25
C THR A 64 3.60 -42.85 -4.85
N GLY A 65 2.30 -42.76 -4.68
CA GLY A 65 1.48 -43.77 -4.04
C GLY A 65 1.88 -43.98 -2.57
N GLU A 66 2.20 -45.20 -2.17
CA GLU A 66 2.67 -45.53 -0.81
C GLU A 66 4.20 -45.42 -0.63
N ILE A 67 4.93 -45.05 -1.66
CA ILE A 67 6.39 -44.93 -1.62
C ILE A 67 6.79 -43.55 -1.21
N GLU A 68 7.45 -43.42 -0.05
CA GLU A 68 8.08 -42.18 0.42
C GLU A 68 9.53 -42.12 -0.08
N ILE A 69 9.86 -41.00 -0.73
CA ILE A 69 11.23 -40.67 -1.12
C ILE A 69 11.64 -39.45 -0.30
N SER A 70 12.51 -39.61 0.66
CA SER A 70 13.08 -38.48 1.42
C SER A 70 14.18 -37.84 0.60
N LEU A 71 14.06 -36.53 0.36
CA LEU A 71 15.11 -35.74 -0.25
C LEU A 71 16.09 -35.26 0.82
N ASN A 72 17.31 -34.91 0.43
CA ASN A 72 18.27 -34.33 1.35
C ASN A 72 17.68 -33.05 1.97
N PRO A 73 17.92 -32.79 3.27
CA PRO A 73 17.47 -31.58 3.89
C PRO A 73 18.06 -30.36 3.16
N VAL A 74 17.22 -29.36 2.95
CA VAL A 74 17.62 -28.06 2.43
C VAL A 74 17.75 -27.11 3.61
N GLU A 75 18.94 -26.60 3.83
CA GLU A 75 19.18 -25.59 4.85
C GLU A 75 18.90 -24.21 4.27
N TYR A 76 18.04 -23.49 4.97
CA TYR A 76 17.74 -22.09 4.68
C TYR A 76 18.45 -21.23 5.72
N VAL A 77 19.38 -20.41 5.26
CA VAL A 77 20.13 -19.48 6.10
C VAL A 77 19.60 -18.07 5.80
N GLY A 78 18.96 -17.46 6.79
CA GLY A 78 18.30 -16.14 6.62
C GLY A 78 19.25 -15.05 6.13
N SER A 79 20.50 -15.04 6.65
CA SER A 79 21.53 -14.07 6.27
C SER A 79 22.08 -14.25 4.85
N LEU A 80 21.88 -15.42 4.23
CA LEU A 80 22.30 -15.70 2.85
C LEU A 80 21.15 -15.57 1.84
N THR A 81 19.93 -15.38 2.31
CA THR A 81 18.77 -15.30 1.44
C THR A 81 18.53 -13.86 1.02
N PRO A 82 18.52 -13.58 -0.28
CA PRO A 82 18.17 -12.27 -0.77
C PRO A 82 16.77 -11.84 -0.31
N SER A 83 16.62 -10.61 0.15
CA SER A 83 15.35 -10.07 0.59
C SER A 83 15.04 -8.72 -0.03
N LEU A 84 13.79 -8.50 -0.40
CA LEU A 84 13.29 -7.24 -0.93
C LEU A 84 12.82 -6.35 0.23
N VAL A 85 13.26 -5.09 0.23
CA VAL A 85 12.93 -4.09 1.24
C VAL A 85 11.99 -3.02 0.68
N ALA A 86 12.25 -2.56 -0.57
CA ALA A 86 11.46 -1.51 -1.19
C ALA A 86 11.48 -1.60 -2.71
N VAL A 87 10.51 -0.94 -3.34
CA VAL A 87 10.44 -0.69 -4.79
C VAL A 87 10.15 0.79 -5.03
N ASN A 88 10.86 1.39 -5.97
CA ASN A 88 10.65 2.78 -6.36
C ASN A 88 10.84 2.97 -7.87
N PRO A 89 9.87 3.57 -8.59
CA PRO A 89 8.51 3.89 -8.14
C PRO A 89 7.67 2.64 -7.89
N ARG A 90 6.57 2.79 -7.11
CA ARG A 90 5.62 1.71 -6.81
C ARG A 90 4.59 1.49 -7.92
N PHE A 91 4.48 2.45 -8.82
CA PHE A 91 3.57 2.42 -9.95
C PHE A 91 4.33 2.62 -11.25
N GLY A 92 3.88 1.94 -12.30
CA GLY A 92 4.42 2.13 -13.63
C GLY A 92 3.35 2.02 -14.71
N SER A 93 3.64 2.55 -15.88
CA SER A 93 2.71 2.56 -17.00
C SER A 93 2.38 1.15 -17.48
N VAL A 94 1.08 0.90 -17.74
CA VAL A 94 0.62 -0.32 -18.42
C VAL A 94 1.26 -0.51 -19.80
N GLU A 95 1.78 0.54 -20.39
CA GLU A 95 2.50 0.48 -21.67
C GLU A 95 3.95 0.00 -21.52
N GLY A 96 4.42 -0.11 -20.28
CA GLY A 96 5.80 -0.44 -19.96
C GLY A 96 6.74 0.77 -20.05
N GLY A 97 8.06 0.49 -20.08
CA GLY A 97 9.08 1.52 -20.18
C GLY A 97 9.39 2.25 -18.87
N THR A 98 8.73 1.91 -17.77
CA THR A 98 9.05 2.48 -16.45
C THR A 98 10.31 1.85 -15.91
N GLU A 99 11.33 2.68 -15.62
CA GLU A 99 12.51 2.25 -14.90
C GLU A 99 12.17 2.15 -13.41
N ILE A 100 12.40 0.96 -12.83
CA ILE A 100 12.12 0.68 -11.43
C ILE A 100 13.39 0.16 -10.73
N THR A 101 13.58 0.59 -9.51
CA THR A 101 14.67 0.15 -8.65
C THR A 101 14.11 -0.60 -7.45
N PHE A 102 14.54 -1.84 -7.31
CA PHE A 102 14.30 -2.65 -6.13
C PHE A 102 15.45 -2.49 -5.17
N THR A 103 15.15 -2.17 -3.92
CA THR A 103 16.14 -2.10 -2.83
C THR A 103 15.97 -3.32 -1.95
N GLY A 104 17.07 -3.94 -1.56
CA GLY A 104 17.07 -5.17 -0.79
C GLY A 104 18.42 -5.49 -0.16
N GLU A 105 18.52 -6.69 0.34
CA GLU A 105 19.74 -7.22 0.96
C GLU A 105 20.18 -8.49 0.25
N GLN A 106 21.47 -8.79 0.29
CA GLN A 106 22.08 -10.01 -0.31
C GLN A 106 21.84 -10.12 -1.84
N PHE A 107 21.74 -8.99 -2.53
CA PHE A 107 21.65 -8.96 -3.98
C PHE A 107 23.00 -9.25 -4.66
N SER A 108 22.96 -9.78 -5.88
CA SER A 108 24.15 -9.92 -6.72
C SER A 108 24.47 -8.61 -7.46
N SER A 109 25.71 -8.28 -7.63
CA SER A 109 26.12 -7.17 -8.49
C SER A 109 26.22 -7.56 -9.99
N ASP A 110 26.04 -8.83 -10.32
CA ASP A 110 26.04 -9.33 -11.69
C ASP A 110 24.62 -9.34 -12.25
N THR A 111 24.34 -8.45 -13.19
CA THR A 111 23.03 -8.28 -13.83
C THR A 111 22.59 -9.51 -14.60
N SER A 112 23.52 -10.36 -15.07
CA SER A 112 23.19 -11.53 -15.88
C SER A 112 22.54 -12.66 -15.09
N LEU A 113 22.66 -12.63 -13.76
CA LEU A 113 22.09 -13.65 -12.86
C LEU A 113 20.61 -13.45 -12.55
N TYR A 114 20.04 -12.31 -12.96
CA TYR A 114 18.68 -11.96 -12.60
C TYR A 114 17.64 -12.41 -13.63
N THR A 115 16.56 -12.95 -13.12
CA THR A 115 15.29 -13.06 -13.85
C THR A 115 14.23 -12.34 -13.02
N ILE A 116 13.72 -11.22 -13.54
CA ILE A 116 12.69 -10.43 -12.86
C ILE A 116 11.42 -10.46 -13.71
N THR A 117 10.31 -10.83 -13.09
CA THR A 117 8.99 -10.77 -13.72
C THR A 117 7.99 -10.03 -12.85
N ILE A 118 7.17 -9.22 -13.49
CA ILE A 118 6.05 -8.51 -12.86
C ILE A 118 4.79 -8.91 -13.62
N ASP A 119 3.84 -9.54 -12.93
CA ASP A 119 2.65 -10.14 -13.56
C ASP A 119 3.01 -11.12 -14.72
N GLY A 120 4.11 -11.84 -14.56
CA GLY A 120 4.66 -12.74 -15.57
C GLY A 120 5.36 -12.06 -16.75
N ILE A 121 5.44 -10.71 -16.76
CA ILE A 121 6.10 -9.93 -17.80
C ILE A 121 7.56 -9.70 -17.40
N ASN A 122 8.46 -9.98 -18.32
CA ASN A 122 9.90 -9.82 -18.08
C ASN A 122 10.27 -8.34 -17.86
N CYS A 123 11.11 -8.07 -16.86
CA CYS A 123 11.69 -6.77 -16.55
C CYS A 123 13.21 -6.85 -16.75
N PRO A 124 13.73 -6.49 -17.94
CA PRO A 124 15.16 -6.56 -18.22
C PRO A 124 16.00 -5.70 -17.28
N VAL A 125 17.00 -6.32 -16.66
CA VAL A 125 17.86 -5.66 -15.67
C VAL A 125 18.89 -4.80 -16.39
N SER A 126 18.99 -3.54 -15.95
CA SER A 126 19.95 -2.54 -16.46
C SER A 126 21.13 -2.31 -15.52
N ALA A 127 20.93 -2.43 -14.20
CA ALA A 127 21.97 -2.24 -13.21
C ALA A 127 21.70 -3.10 -11.96
N ALA A 128 22.79 -3.50 -11.28
CA ALA A 128 22.69 -4.22 -10.02
C ALA A 128 23.86 -3.89 -9.09
N THR A 129 23.57 -3.89 -7.79
CA THR A 129 24.54 -3.77 -6.69
C THR A 129 24.19 -4.80 -5.61
N SER A 130 24.95 -4.89 -4.53
CA SER A 130 24.63 -5.77 -3.40
C SER A 130 23.34 -5.39 -2.65
N THR A 131 22.79 -4.20 -2.90
CA THR A 131 21.61 -3.67 -2.18
C THR A 131 20.51 -3.13 -3.10
N SER A 132 20.73 -3.11 -4.42
CA SER A 132 19.73 -2.61 -5.37
C SER A 132 19.84 -3.30 -6.72
N VAL A 133 18.71 -3.44 -7.40
CA VAL A 133 18.64 -3.88 -8.79
C VAL A 133 17.63 -3.01 -9.53
N THR A 134 18.02 -2.56 -10.73
CA THR A 134 17.18 -1.69 -11.58
C THR A 134 16.81 -2.44 -12.84
N CYS A 135 15.54 -2.38 -13.22
CA CYS A 135 15.06 -2.94 -14.47
C CYS A 135 14.01 -2.04 -15.14
N THR A 136 13.69 -2.29 -16.40
CA THR A 136 12.68 -1.56 -17.14
C THR A 136 11.47 -2.44 -17.39
N THR A 137 10.28 -1.96 -17.03
CA THR A 137 9.03 -2.73 -17.16
C THR A 137 8.67 -2.98 -18.62
N GLY A 138 8.17 -4.18 -18.90
CA GLY A 138 7.50 -4.47 -20.18
C GLY A 138 6.06 -3.96 -20.19
N SER A 139 5.42 -3.89 -21.36
CA SER A 139 4.00 -3.55 -21.45
C SER A 139 3.13 -4.67 -20.89
N ARG A 140 2.03 -4.30 -20.22
CA ARG A 140 1.07 -5.23 -19.62
C ARG A 140 -0.21 -5.34 -20.44
N PRO A 141 -0.38 -6.38 -21.26
CA PRO A 141 -1.63 -6.62 -21.95
C PRO A 141 -2.66 -7.28 -21.02
N GLY A 142 -3.70 -6.56 -20.66
CA GLY A 142 -4.85 -7.11 -19.89
C GLY A 142 -4.70 -7.04 -18.37
N LEU A 143 -5.70 -7.63 -17.70
CA LEU A 143 -5.88 -7.62 -16.25
C LEU A 143 -5.31 -8.92 -15.67
N VAL A 144 -4.20 -8.84 -14.98
CA VAL A 144 -3.56 -9.97 -14.29
C VAL A 144 -3.39 -9.58 -12.82
N GLU A 145 -3.47 -10.55 -11.92
CA GLU A 145 -3.14 -10.33 -10.52
C GLU A 145 -1.70 -9.87 -10.38
N THR A 146 -1.45 -8.91 -9.49
CA THR A 146 -0.11 -8.37 -9.29
C THR A 146 0.78 -9.42 -8.64
N SER A 147 1.79 -9.88 -9.38
CA SER A 147 2.85 -10.74 -8.86
C SER A 147 4.20 -10.12 -9.17
N LEU A 148 5.09 -10.12 -8.19
CA LEU A 148 6.47 -9.67 -8.34
C LEU A 148 7.38 -10.82 -7.95
N GLU A 149 8.13 -11.34 -8.92
CA GLU A 149 9.09 -12.40 -8.72
C GLU A 149 10.48 -11.92 -9.15
N ILE A 150 11.45 -12.02 -8.26
CA ILE A 150 12.86 -11.73 -8.51
C ILE A 150 13.63 -13.02 -8.21
N TYR A 151 14.24 -13.58 -9.23
CA TYR A 151 15.08 -14.78 -9.11
C TYR A 151 16.53 -14.42 -9.40
N ILE A 152 17.45 -14.90 -8.57
CA ILE A 152 18.89 -14.73 -8.72
C ILE A 152 19.51 -16.12 -8.87
N GLU A 153 20.19 -16.37 -9.99
CA GLU A 153 20.87 -17.64 -10.24
C GLU A 153 21.90 -17.93 -9.14
N GLY A 154 21.85 -19.13 -8.58
CA GLY A 154 22.69 -19.54 -7.47
C GLY A 154 22.17 -19.14 -6.07
N SER A 155 21.31 -18.13 -5.95
CA SER A 155 20.72 -17.70 -4.67
C SER A 155 19.22 -18.04 -4.56
N GLY A 156 18.53 -18.24 -5.69
CA GLY A 156 17.12 -18.59 -5.73
C GLY A 156 16.17 -17.37 -5.73
N LEU A 157 14.94 -17.59 -5.30
CA LEU A 157 13.90 -16.58 -5.27
C LEU A 157 14.12 -15.58 -4.13
N VAL A 158 14.12 -14.30 -4.46
CA VAL A 158 14.22 -13.21 -3.48
C VAL A 158 12.98 -13.20 -2.59
N SER A 159 13.22 -13.10 -1.30
CA SER A 159 12.16 -13.01 -0.32
C SER A 159 11.43 -11.67 -0.43
N ASN A 160 10.16 -11.71 -0.82
CA ASN A 160 9.28 -10.55 -0.81
C ASN A 160 8.31 -10.62 0.39
N ARG A 161 8.34 -9.62 1.27
CA ARG A 161 7.48 -9.52 2.46
C ARG A 161 6.30 -8.57 2.26
N GLY A 162 5.69 -8.57 1.09
CA GLY A 162 4.52 -7.74 0.79
C GLY A 162 4.84 -6.45 0.04
N ILE A 163 6.04 -6.34 -0.53
CA ILE A 163 6.35 -5.24 -1.46
C ILE A 163 5.61 -5.51 -2.76
N VAL A 164 4.84 -4.53 -3.20
CA VAL A 164 3.99 -4.61 -4.39
C VAL A 164 4.36 -3.48 -5.35
N PHE A 165 4.56 -3.84 -6.61
CA PHE A 165 4.56 -2.90 -7.72
C PHE A 165 3.25 -3.05 -8.49
N ARG A 166 2.62 -1.93 -8.85
CA ARG A 166 1.34 -1.94 -9.57
C ARG A 166 1.46 -1.24 -10.91
N TYR A 167 1.01 -1.91 -11.97
CA TYR A 167 0.76 -1.25 -13.24
C TYR A 167 -0.48 -0.36 -13.13
N ALA A 168 -0.39 0.83 -13.72
CA ALA A 168 -1.49 1.80 -13.73
C ALA A 168 -1.58 2.53 -15.07
N SER A 169 -2.79 2.93 -15.41
CA SER A 169 -3.05 3.92 -16.44
C SER A 169 -2.91 5.30 -15.82
N PHE A 170 -2.01 6.11 -16.32
CA PHE A 170 -1.74 7.44 -15.77
C PHE A 170 -2.76 8.45 -16.29
N TRP A 171 -3.26 9.31 -15.42
CA TRP A 171 -4.20 10.37 -15.81
C TRP A 171 -3.65 11.25 -16.92
N SER A 172 -2.36 11.59 -16.83
CA SER A 172 -1.66 12.45 -17.79
C SER A 172 -1.40 11.79 -19.16
N ALA A 173 -1.57 10.47 -19.28
CA ALA A 173 -1.27 9.75 -20.51
C ALA A 173 -2.48 9.73 -21.45
N ASP A 174 -2.29 10.19 -22.70
CA ASP A 174 -3.34 10.19 -23.74
C ASP A 174 -3.92 8.79 -23.99
N SER A 175 -3.07 7.75 -23.89
CA SER A 175 -3.50 6.35 -24.04
C SER A 175 -4.54 5.90 -23.02
N THR A 176 -4.54 6.47 -21.82
CA THR A 176 -5.56 6.23 -20.80
C THR A 176 -6.95 6.62 -21.29
N TRP A 177 -7.03 7.63 -22.14
CA TRP A 177 -8.25 8.20 -22.69
C TRP A 177 -8.52 7.78 -24.14
N GLY A 178 -7.88 6.68 -24.58
CA GLY A 178 -8.06 6.16 -25.95
C GLY A 178 -7.36 6.96 -27.04
N GLY A 179 -6.37 7.78 -26.68
CA GLY A 179 -5.65 8.69 -27.58
C GLY A 179 -6.33 10.04 -27.74
N GLU A 180 -7.37 10.33 -26.91
CA GLU A 180 -8.03 11.63 -26.80
C GLU A 180 -7.47 12.43 -25.62
N PHE A 181 -7.99 13.63 -25.40
CA PHE A 181 -7.58 14.44 -24.24
C PHE A 181 -8.13 13.87 -22.93
N ALA A 182 -7.41 14.12 -21.85
CA ALA A 182 -7.94 13.90 -20.49
C ALA A 182 -9.27 14.62 -20.29
N PRO A 183 -10.13 14.13 -19.39
CA PRO A 183 -11.45 14.69 -19.14
C PRO A 183 -11.43 16.20 -18.88
N MET A 184 -12.40 16.90 -19.43
CA MET A 184 -12.56 18.35 -19.28
C MET A 184 -13.61 18.69 -18.21
N HIS A 185 -13.81 19.97 -17.96
CA HIS A 185 -14.78 20.49 -16.98
C HIS A 185 -16.19 19.94 -17.20
N LEU A 186 -16.79 19.41 -16.14
CA LEU A 186 -18.11 18.76 -16.07
C LEU A 186 -18.25 17.46 -16.89
N GLU A 187 -17.16 16.88 -17.34
CA GLU A 187 -17.21 15.54 -17.87
C GLU A 187 -17.22 14.49 -16.74
N SER A 188 -17.63 13.29 -17.09
CA SER A 188 -17.70 12.16 -16.18
C SER A 188 -16.69 11.11 -16.54
N ILE A 189 -16.10 10.45 -15.56
CA ILE A 189 -15.17 9.35 -15.76
C ILE A 189 -15.72 8.06 -15.19
N TYR A 190 -15.35 6.96 -15.85
CA TYR A 190 -15.62 5.61 -15.39
C TYR A 190 -14.32 4.82 -15.34
N VAL A 191 -14.00 4.30 -14.15
CA VAL A 191 -12.86 3.43 -13.91
C VAL A 191 -13.35 1.99 -13.85
N PRO A 192 -13.24 1.21 -14.93
CA PRO A 192 -13.78 -0.14 -14.98
C PRO A 192 -13.02 -1.10 -14.07
N LYS A 193 -13.69 -2.21 -13.73
CA LYS A 193 -13.10 -3.26 -12.92
C LYS A 193 -11.76 -3.74 -13.50
N GLY A 194 -10.75 -3.79 -12.63
CA GLY A 194 -9.40 -4.22 -12.95
C GLY A 194 -8.50 -3.13 -13.54
N LEU A 195 -9.01 -1.93 -13.83
CA LEU A 195 -8.18 -0.79 -14.18
C LEU A 195 -7.68 -0.11 -12.91
N ASN A 196 -6.39 0.18 -12.84
CA ASN A 196 -5.81 1.11 -11.88
C ASN A 196 -5.61 2.45 -12.58
N LEU A 197 -6.41 3.46 -12.25
CA LEU A 197 -6.22 4.82 -12.72
C LEU A 197 -5.42 5.60 -11.68
N LEU A 198 -4.22 6.02 -12.05
CA LEU A 198 -3.33 6.82 -11.21
C LEU A 198 -3.50 8.31 -11.54
N VAL A 199 -3.98 9.08 -10.59
CA VAL A 199 -4.05 10.55 -10.71
C VAL A 199 -2.67 11.11 -10.40
N ASP A 200 -1.92 11.42 -11.44
CA ASP A 200 -0.53 11.92 -11.41
C ASP A 200 -0.42 13.42 -11.74
N VAL A 201 -1.56 14.10 -11.97
CA VAL A 201 -1.62 15.53 -12.21
C VAL A 201 -1.83 16.31 -10.91
N ASP A 202 -1.40 17.58 -10.87
CA ASP A 202 -1.54 18.44 -9.68
C ASP A 202 -3.00 18.83 -9.41
N SER A 203 -3.79 18.96 -10.48
CA SER A 203 -5.19 19.35 -10.38
C SER A 203 -6.00 18.67 -11.48
N THR A 204 -7.11 18.06 -11.11
CA THR A 204 -8.12 17.63 -12.07
C THR A 204 -9.09 18.79 -12.38
N PRO A 205 -9.75 18.77 -13.55
CA PRO A 205 -10.90 19.64 -13.75
C PRO A 205 -12.04 19.26 -12.77
N GLU A 206 -12.98 20.17 -12.58
CA GLU A 206 -14.23 19.85 -11.89
C GLU A 206 -15.02 18.83 -12.71
N LEU A 207 -15.17 17.62 -12.16
CA LEU A 207 -15.83 16.49 -12.82
C LEU A 207 -17.31 16.41 -12.40
N MET A 208 -18.18 16.05 -13.34
CA MET A 208 -19.59 15.82 -13.00
C MET A 208 -19.75 14.56 -12.17
N ALA A 209 -19.24 13.44 -12.63
CA ALA A 209 -19.34 12.17 -11.91
C ALA A 209 -18.10 11.30 -12.10
N VAL A 210 -17.70 10.63 -11.03
CA VAL A 210 -16.59 9.68 -11.01
C VAL A 210 -17.14 8.35 -10.51
N ILE A 211 -17.18 7.35 -11.41
CA ILE A 211 -17.67 6.01 -11.07
C ILE A 211 -16.48 5.07 -11.04
N VAL A 212 -16.26 4.42 -9.90
CA VAL A 212 -15.08 3.57 -9.65
C VAL A 212 -15.52 2.13 -9.38
N GLU A 213 -15.27 1.25 -10.35
CA GLU A 213 -15.37 -0.21 -10.19
C GLU A 213 -13.99 -0.89 -10.17
N GLY A 214 -12.97 -0.19 -10.65
CA GLY A 214 -11.55 -0.52 -10.53
C GLY A 214 -10.90 0.19 -9.36
N SER A 215 -9.71 0.74 -9.57
CA SER A 215 -8.97 1.50 -8.55
C SER A 215 -8.69 2.92 -9.04
N LEU A 216 -9.13 3.92 -8.28
CA LEU A 216 -8.73 5.32 -8.44
C LEU A 216 -7.68 5.63 -7.38
N ILE A 217 -6.46 5.86 -7.81
CA ILE A 217 -5.30 5.98 -6.94
C ILE A 217 -4.69 7.37 -7.12
N PHE A 218 -4.34 8.03 -6.04
CA PHE A 218 -3.63 9.30 -6.09
C PHE A 218 -2.13 9.05 -5.97
N ALA A 219 -1.37 9.56 -6.95
CA ALA A 219 0.07 9.37 -6.98
C ALA A 219 0.72 9.96 -5.73
N PRO A 220 1.55 9.19 -5.02
CA PRO A 220 2.36 9.74 -3.95
C PRO A 220 3.35 10.76 -4.51
N ASP A 221 3.78 11.68 -3.67
CA ASP A 221 4.81 12.66 -3.99
C ASP A 221 5.84 12.70 -2.86
N ASP A 222 7.11 12.84 -3.21
CA ASP A 222 8.19 12.90 -2.23
C ASP A 222 8.29 14.28 -1.55
N ASP A 223 7.70 15.34 -2.16
CA ASP A 223 7.61 16.65 -1.54
C ASP A 223 6.38 16.73 -0.61
N PRO A 224 6.58 16.81 0.71
CA PRO A 224 5.47 16.91 1.67
C PRO A 224 4.67 18.22 1.52
N ASN A 225 5.18 19.21 0.80
CA ASN A 225 4.48 20.47 0.53
C ASN A 225 3.73 20.45 -0.80
N HIS A 226 3.97 19.45 -1.64
CA HIS A 226 3.21 19.30 -2.87
C HIS A 226 1.71 19.19 -2.56
N HIS A 227 0.90 19.90 -3.33
CA HIS A 227 -0.54 19.96 -3.12
C HIS A 227 -1.28 19.53 -4.37
N ARG A 228 -2.02 18.46 -4.26
CA ARG A 228 -2.89 17.95 -5.33
C ARG A 228 -4.34 18.30 -5.05
N SER A 229 -5.11 18.63 -6.07
CA SER A 229 -6.55 18.83 -5.96
C SER A 229 -7.33 17.86 -6.86
N PHE A 230 -8.45 17.37 -6.33
CA PHE A 230 -9.38 16.51 -7.04
C PHE A 230 -10.79 17.05 -6.82
N ASP A 231 -11.45 17.44 -7.90
CA ASP A 231 -12.69 18.19 -7.86
C ASP A 231 -13.83 17.42 -8.55
N ALA A 232 -14.94 17.20 -7.86
CA ALA A 232 -16.07 16.47 -8.43
C ALA A 232 -17.41 16.83 -7.78
N HIS A 233 -18.54 16.61 -8.49
CA HIS A 233 -19.88 16.69 -7.90
C HIS A 233 -20.28 15.38 -7.24
N TYR A 234 -19.99 14.25 -7.90
CA TYR A 234 -20.31 12.91 -7.42
C TYR A 234 -19.12 11.98 -7.57
N VAL A 235 -18.76 11.30 -6.50
CA VAL A 235 -17.82 10.18 -6.53
C VAL A 235 -18.55 8.95 -6.03
N PHE A 236 -18.60 7.90 -6.85
CA PHE A 236 -19.30 6.68 -6.52
C PHE A 236 -18.35 5.47 -6.68
N VAL A 237 -17.90 4.92 -5.55
CA VAL A 237 -17.07 3.71 -5.49
C VAL A 237 -18.00 2.50 -5.40
N ASN A 238 -18.17 1.79 -6.53
CA ASN A 238 -19.09 0.66 -6.66
C ASN A 238 -18.32 -0.65 -6.86
N GLY A 239 -17.93 -1.28 -5.79
CA GLY A 239 -17.11 -2.52 -5.83
C GLY A 239 -15.62 -2.29 -6.11
N GLY A 240 -15.22 -1.05 -6.32
CA GLY A 240 -13.82 -0.65 -6.56
C GLY A 240 -13.14 -0.08 -5.32
N VAL A 241 -12.02 0.61 -5.54
CA VAL A 241 -11.20 1.23 -4.50
C VAL A 241 -10.88 2.68 -4.88
N MET A 242 -11.07 3.60 -3.95
CA MET A 242 -10.48 4.94 -4.01
C MET A 242 -9.38 5.02 -2.96
N GLU A 243 -8.13 5.21 -3.41
CA GLU A 243 -6.93 5.11 -2.57
C GLU A 243 -6.17 6.43 -2.52
N VAL A 244 -5.98 6.97 -1.31
CA VAL A 244 -5.13 8.10 -0.99
C VAL A 244 -4.11 7.65 0.06
N GLY A 245 -3.08 6.94 -0.37
CA GLY A 245 -2.16 6.23 0.50
C GLY A 245 -2.77 4.99 1.15
N THR A 246 -1.90 4.14 1.70
CA THR A 246 -2.26 2.93 2.45
C THR A 246 -1.60 2.94 3.83
N VAL A 247 -1.94 1.98 4.67
CA VAL A 247 -1.28 1.82 6.00
C VAL A 247 0.23 1.66 5.85
N GLU A 248 0.65 0.85 4.88
CA GLU A 248 2.07 0.56 4.61
C GLU A 248 2.77 1.72 3.90
N PHE A 249 2.01 2.50 3.12
CA PHE A 249 2.53 3.61 2.31
C PHE A 249 1.61 4.83 2.43
N PRO A 250 1.70 5.54 3.56
CA PRO A 250 0.89 6.72 3.79
C PRO A 250 1.12 7.82 2.75
N TYR A 251 0.08 8.57 2.43
CA TYR A 251 0.16 9.74 1.56
C TYR A 251 0.82 10.89 2.32
N THR A 252 2.06 11.22 1.97
CA THR A 252 2.92 12.16 2.72
C THR A 252 2.76 13.61 2.32
N SER A 253 2.25 13.88 1.13
CA SER A 253 1.98 15.23 0.62
C SER A 253 0.54 15.68 0.95
N LYS A 254 0.09 16.80 0.38
CA LYS A 254 -1.24 17.33 0.61
C LYS A 254 -2.19 17.02 -0.54
N ILE A 255 -3.43 16.65 -0.20
CA ILE A 255 -4.49 16.51 -1.18
C ILE A 255 -5.76 17.21 -0.67
N THR A 256 -6.44 17.91 -1.58
CA THR A 256 -7.77 18.44 -1.33
C THR A 256 -8.76 17.78 -2.28
N ILE A 257 -9.78 17.14 -1.73
CA ILE A 257 -10.89 16.59 -2.49
C ILE A 257 -12.08 17.53 -2.29
N THR A 258 -12.47 18.24 -3.35
CA THR A 258 -13.58 19.20 -3.28
C THR A 258 -14.83 18.59 -3.90
N MET A 259 -15.86 18.49 -3.09
CA MET A 259 -17.19 18.09 -3.57
C MET A 259 -18.00 19.34 -3.91
N TYR A 260 -18.26 19.53 -5.20
CA TYR A 260 -19.09 20.62 -5.71
C TYR A 260 -20.57 20.27 -5.64
N GLY A 261 -21.42 21.29 -5.80
CA GLY A 261 -22.86 21.13 -5.86
C GLY A 261 -23.59 21.79 -4.69
N THR A 262 -24.89 21.83 -4.82
CA THR A 262 -25.87 22.46 -3.90
C THR A 262 -26.93 21.44 -3.49
N VAL A 263 -27.75 21.75 -2.52
CA VAL A 263 -28.89 20.92 -2.10
C VAL A 263 -29.97 20.76 -3.18
N GLU A 264 -29.92 21.60 -4.23
CA GLU A 264 -30.87 21.58 -5.35
C GLU A 264 -30.41 20.69 -6.51
N ASP A 265 -29.17 20.22 -6.48
CA ASP A 265 -28.64 19.38 -7.54
C ASP A 265 -29.27 17.95 -7.53
N PRO A 266 -29.28 17.27 -8.67
CA PRO A 266 -29.86 15.94 -8.77
C PRO A 266 -29.34 14.96 -7.71
N TYR A 267 -30.23 14.18 -7.13
CA TYR A 267 -29.87 13.12 -6.17
C TYR A 267 -29.44 11.86 -6.88
N LEU A 268 -28.29 11.30 -6.50
CA LEU A 268 -28.02 9.90 -6.73
C LEU A 268 -28.96 9.08 -5.85
N PRO A 269 -29.69 8.09 -6.40
CA PRO A 269 -30.60 7.25 -5.61
C PRO A 269 -29.87 6.67 -4.39
N VAL A 270 -30.46 6.83 -3.20
CA VAL A 270 -29.93 6.39 -1.90
C VAL A 270 -28.79 7.26 -1.33
N TYR A 271 -27.93 7.84 -2.17
CA TYR A 271 -26.70 8.51 -1.71
C TYR A 271 -26.83 10.05 -1.61
N GLY A 272 -27.79 10.64 -2.29
CA GLY A 272 -27.95 12.10 -2.29
C GLY A 272 -27.12 12.80 -3.35
N ASN A 273 -26.83 14.06 -3.10
CA ASN A 273 -26.01 14.92 -3.96
C ASN A 273 -24.75 15.38 -3.20
N LYS A 274 -23.74 15.90 -3.93
CA LYS A 274 -22.47 16.36 -3.35
C LYS A 274 -21.87 15.30 -2.44
N VAL A 275 -21.60 14.12 -2.98
CA VAL A 275 -21.35 12.92 -2.17
C VAL A 275 -20.17 12.11 -2.68
N ILE A 276 -19.42 11.55 -1.75
CA ILE A 276 -18.58 10.34 -1.96
C ILE A 276 -19.38 9.16 -1.43
N GLY A 277 -19.98 8.39 -2.33
CA GLY A 277 -20.76 7.20 -2.00
C GLY A 277 -19.93 5.94 -2.19
N VAL A 278 -19.95 5.02 -1.22
CA VAL A 278 -19.23 3.75 -1.30
C VAL A 278 -20.21 2.60 -1.17
N ARG A 279 -20.22 1.69 -2.14
CA ARG A 279 -21.03 0.48 -2.14
C ARG A 279 -20.20 -0.72 -2.53
N LEU A 280 -20.11 -1.71 -1.65
CA LEU A 280 -19.33 -2.95 -1.87
C LEU A 280 -17.87 -2.68 -2.31
N GLY A 281 -17.37 -1.48 -2.01
CA GLY A 281 -16.02 -1.01 -2.36
C GLY A 281 -15.30 -0.47 -1.14
N THR A 282 -14.14 0.12 -1.37
CA THR A 282 -13.26 0.63 -0.32
C THR A 282 -12.91 2.09 -0.57
N LEU A 283 -13.00 2.91 0.47
CA LEU A 283 -12.37 4.21 0.55
C LEU A 283 -11.18 4.09 1.51
N ASP A 284 -9.99 4.11 0.95
CA ASP A 284 -8.74 3.93 1.68
C ASP A 284 -7.96 5.25 1.69
N MET A 285 -7.80 5.85 2.88
CA MET A 285 -7.17 7.16 3.02
C MET A 285 -6.26 7.15 4.26
N HIS A 286 -4.95 7.15 4.02
CA HIS A 286 -3.95 7.11 5.06
C HIS A 286 -2.90 8.20 4.88
N GLY A 287 -2.87 9.14 5.81
CA GLY A 287 -1.77 10.08 6.00
C GLY A 287 -0.72 9.54 6.95
N PRO A 288 0.41 10.25 7.16
CA PRO A 288 1.41 9.89 8.14
C PRO A 288 0.80 9.73 9.53
N VAL A 289 1.08 8.60 10.17
CA VAL A 289 0.58 8.34 11.53
C VAL A 289 1.32 9.23 12.51
N ARG A 290 0.57 9.81 13.46
CA ARG A 290 1.11 10.53 14.61
C ARG A 290 0.89 9.70 15.88
N THR A 291 1.89 9.70 16.76
CA THR A 291 1.85 8.91 17.99
C THR A 291 2.07 9.82 19.20
N PRO A 292 1.09 9.91 20.07
CA PRO A 292 -0.29 9.44 19.93
C PRO A 292 -1.11 10.34 18.97
N THR A 293 -2.19 9.82 18.38
CA THR A 293 -3.10 10.61 17.54
C THR A 293 -3.96 11.58 18.37
N TRP A 294 -4.12 11.31 19.65
CA TRP A 294 -4.79 12.18 20.60
C TRP A 294 -4.19 11.97 21.99
N THR A 295 -4.34 12.98 22.85
CA THR A 295 -3.89 12.94 24.25
C THR A 295 -4.77 13.83 25.10
N GLU A 296 -4.61 13.79 26.41
CA GLU A 296 -5.32 14.64 27.36
C GLU A 296 -4.47 15.84 27.77
N LEU A 297 -5.13 16.92 28.14
CA LEU A 297 -4.46 18.04 28.82
C LEU A 297 -3.94 17.57 30.19
N GLU A 298 -2.73 17.97 30.53
CA GLU A 298 -2.13 17.74 31.86
C GLU A 298 -2.74 18.67 32.89
N TYR A 299 -3.04 19.91 32.51
CA TYR A 299 -3.61 20.93 33.35
C TYR A 299 -4.79 21.64 32.68
N THR A 300 -5.75 22.06 33.48
CA THR A 300 -6.84 22.95 33.05
C THR A 300 -6.28 24.20 32.39
N VAL A 301 -6.76 24.54 31.22
CA VAL A 301 -6.36 25.73 30.46
C VAL A 301 -7.46 26.77 30.53
N GLU A 302 -7.09 27.97 30.96
CA GLU A 302 -8.00 29.11 31.06
C GLU A 302 -8.07 29.88 29.75
N PRO A 303 -9.18 30.59 29.48
CA PRO A 303 -9.31 31.47 28.30
C PRO A 303 -8.16 32.49 28.23
N GLY A 304 -7.64 32.71 27.04
CA GLY A 304 -6.53 33.63 26.80
C GLY A 304 -5.13 32.97 26.81
N ALA A 305 -5.04 31.67 27.12
CA ALA A 305 -3.80 30.92 27.01
C ALA A 305 -3.50 30.57 25.54
N ASP A 306 -2.24 30.67 25.17
CA ASP A 306 -1.70 30.24 23.87
C ASP A 306 -0.73 29.05 24.00
N THR A 307 -0.64 28.48 25.19
CA THR A 307 0.22 27.35 25.49
C THR A 307 -0.59 26.30 26.25
N ILE A 308 -0.43 25.05 25.84
CA ILE A 308 -1.06 23.89 26.49
C ILE A 308 0.00 22.86 26.88
N THR A 309 -0.24 22.13 27.96
CA THR A 309 0.57 21.00 28.38
C THR A 309 -0.25 19.73 28.26
N VAL A 310 0.32 18.70 27.63
CA VAL A 310 -0.33 17.42 27.39
C VAL A 310 0.30 16.31 28.23
N ARG A 311 -0.47 15.28 28.56
CA ARG A 311 -0.03 14.16 29.41
C ARG A 311 1.02 13.29 28.75
N SER A 312 0.83 12.98 27.48
CA SER A 312 1.74 12.11 26.73
C SER A 312 2.73 12.92 25.90
N GLU A 313 3.94 12.40 25.73
CA GLU A 313 4.83 12.91 24.70
C GLU A 313 4.18 12.73 23.31
N VAL A 314 4.32 13.72 22.45
CA VAL A 314 3.75 13.71 21.10
C VAL A 314 4.84 13.81 20.04
N ASP A 315 4.60 13.22 18.89
CA ASP A 315 5.46 13.36 17.70
C ASP A 315 4.87 14.35 16.66
N TRP A 316 3.88 15.14 17.10
CA TRP A 316 3.23 16.14 16.28
C TRP A 316 4.23 17.17 15.76
N GLN A 317 3.92 17.81 14.63
CA GLN A 317 4.86 18.72 13.97
C GLN A 317 4.37 20.18 14.01
N VAL A 318 5.33 21.09 14.01
CA VAL A 318 5.04 22.52 13.83
C VAL A 318 4.33 22.75 12.50
N GLY A 319 3.26 23.54 12.52
CA GLY A 319 2.39 23.79 11.39
C GLY A 319 1.19 22.86 11.27
N GLU A 320 1.15 21.75 12.02
CA GLU A 320 -0.03 20.88 12.08
C GLU A 320 -1.16 21.53 12.87
N GLN A 321 -2.37 21.15 12.54
CA GLN A 321 -3.59 21.62 13.20
C GLN A 321 -4.08 20.60 14.21
N ILE A 322 -4.35 21.07 15.40
CA ILE A 322 -4.95 20.27 16.47
C ILE A 322 -6.31 20.85 16.85
N VAL A 323 -7.14 20.02 17.43
CA VAL A 323 -8.42 20.43 18.03
C VAL A 323 -8.32 20.20 19.53
N VAL A 324 -8.47 21.28 20.28
CA VAL A 324 -8.70 21.22 21.74
C VAL A 324 -10.19 21.00 21.93
N ALA A 325 -10.56 19.80 22.38
CA ALA A 325 -11.96 19.42 22.53
C ALA A 325 -12.66 20.26 23.59
N THR A 326 -13.97 20.51 23.40
CA THR A 326 -14.78 21.14 24.44
C THR A 326 -14.86 20.26 25.68
N THR A 327 -14.80 20.87 26.86
CA THR A 327 -15.07 20.22 28.15
C THR A 327 -16.38 20.72 28.78
N SER A 328 -17.15 21.51 28.04
CA SER A 328 -18.48 21.97 28.40
C SER A 328 -19.57 21.20 27.64
N PHE A 329 -20.83 21.43 28.02
CA PHE A 329 -21.98 20.85 27.29
C PHE A 329 -22.24 21.52 25.93
N ASP A 330 -21.57 22.64 25.60
CA ASP A 330 -21.68 23.27 24.27
C ASP A 330 -20.66 22.60 23.32
N PRO A 331 -21.12 21.86 22.31
CA PRO A 331 -20.24 21.22 21.34
C PRO A 331 -19.44 22.21 20.48
N ARG A 332 -19.85 23.49 20.43
CA ARG A 332 -19.14 24.56 19.71
C ARG A 332 -17.93 25.10 20.47
N GLY A 333 -17.72 24.68 21.71
CA GLY A 333 -16.58 25.09 22.54
C GLY A 333 -15.26 24.41 22.16
N GLY A 334 -15.26 23.49 21.19
CA GLY A 334 -14.02 22.91 20.63
C GLY A 334 -13.28 23.95 19.79
N GLU A 335 -11.94 24.00 19.90
CA GLU A 335 -11.12 25.02 19.28
C GLU A 335 -10.02 24.42 18.42
N LYS A 336 -9.98 24.83 17.16
CA LYS A 336 -8.94 24.45 16.20
C LYS A 336 -7.78 25.44 16.26
N ARG A 337 -6.57 24.95 16.44
CA ARG A 337 -5.34 25.76 16.53
C ARG A 337 -4.22 25.12 15.73
N THR A 338 -3.27 25.95 15.30
CA THR A 338 -2.05 25.51 14.62
C THR A 338 -0.90 25.47 15.61
N ILE A 339 -0.08 24.45 15.54
CA ILE A 339 1.11 24.31 16.39
C ILE A 339 2.19 25.27 15.89
N LEU A 340 2.64 26.20 16.73
CA LEU A 340 3.76 27.08 16.45
C LEU A 340 5.09 26.51 16.92
N SER A 341 5.08 25.87 18.09
CA SER A 341 6.27 25.20 18.62
C SER A 341 5.90 24.10 19.58
N ILE A 342 6.79 23.15 19.73
CA ILE A 342 6.74 22.06 20.70
C ILE A 342 8.08 22.08 21.45
N ASP A 343 8.04 21.99 22.75
CA ASP A 343 9.24 22.00 23.59
C ASP A 343 10.05 20.69 23.48
N SER A 344 11.22 20.69 24.11
CA SER A 344 12.10 19.51 24.09
C SER A 344 11.55 18.30 24.84
N THR A 345 10.58 18.49 25.74
CA THR A 345 9.88 17.40 26.44
C THR A 345 8.77 16.78 25.59
N LYS A 346 8.45 17.39 24.46
CA LYS A 346 7.34 17.03 23.57
C LYS A 346 5.97 17.02 24.25
N LYS A 347 5.81 17.85 25.28
CA LYS A 347 4.58 17.96 26.06
C LYS A 347 4.01 19.37 26.11
N ILE A 348 4.85 20.41 25.94
CA ILE A 348 4.39 21.80 25.95
C ILE A 348 4.26 22.28 24.52
N ILE A 349 3.05 22.66 24.14
CA ILE A 349 2.69 23.04 22.78
C ILE A 349 2.25 24.51 22.79
N THR A 350 2.90 25.34 21.98
CA THR A 350 2.49 26.73 21.74
C THR A 350 1.60 26.81 20.50
N LEU A 351 0.51 27.50 20.61
CA LEU A 351 -0.54 27.63 19.60
C LEU A 351 -0.43 28.96 18.86
N ASP A 352 -0.95 29.01 17.64
CA ASP A 352 -1.00 30.20 16.77
C ASP A 352 -1.91 31.29 17.31
N GLN A 353 -2.92 30.90 18.06
CA GLN A 353 -3.91 31.82 18.66
C GLN A 353 -4.26 31.38 20.07
N LYS A 354 -4.65 32.36 20.88
CA LYS A 354 -5.16 32.13 22.23
C LYS A 354 -6.44 31.31 22.20
N LEU A 355 -6.64 30.48 23.21
CA LEU A 355 -7.89 29.79 23.45
C LEU A 355 -8.95 30.76 23.95
N ASP A 356 -10.16 30.65 23.41
CA ASP A 356 -11.29 31.49 23.79
C ASP A 356 -12.09 30.90 24.97
N ASN A 357 -12.02 29.57 25.12
CA ASN A 357 -12.77 28.83 26.12
C ASN A 357 -11.86 28.20 27.18
N LYS A 358 -12.48 27.89 28.32
CA LYS A 358 -11.84 27.07 29.34
C LYS A 358 -11.90 25.59 28.93
N HIS A 359 -10.76 24.93 28.99
CA HIS A 359 -10.65 23.48 28.78
C HIS A 359 -10.18 22.82 30.08
N PHE A 360 -11.08 22.08 30.70
CA PHE A 360 -10.85 21.42 31.99
C PHE A 360 -10.00 20.15 31.78
N ALA A 361 -9.03 19.94 32.66
CA ALA A 361 -8.29 18.70 32.81
C ALA A 361 -8.52 18.13 34.20
N GLU A 362 -8.78 16.85 34.26
CA GLU A 362 -8.85 16.12 35.55
C GLU A 362 -7.42 15.87 36.05
N THR A 363 -7.13 16.24 37.30
CA THR A 363 -5.81 16.06 37.95
C THR A 363 -5.74 14.76 38.71
#